data_1fac310a2d56dfc1cdaf13adc78fc006
#
_entry.id   1fac310a2d56dfc1cdaf13adc78fc006
#
_cell.length_a   1.000
_cell.length_b   1.000
_cell.length_c   1.000
_cell.angle_alpha   90.00
_cell.angle_beta   90.00
_cell.angle_gamma   90.00
#
_symmetry.space_group_name_H-M   'P 1'
#
loop_
_entity.id
_entity.type
_entity.pdbx_description
1 polymer ?
#
loop_
_entity_poly.entity_id
_entity_poly.type
_entity_poly.pdbx_seq_one_letter_code
_entity_poly.pdbx_strand_id
1 'polypeptide(L)'
;MKKLLYALLTASLVIVSLPELKASAQRPGVITGSLSYPTDTGLPRMIACAESATSKSIHCADKHVVNRRRGTVSYKLTVPAGSYYVFATLANGEESVEAYWGYRAYYSEFVRCGLSVNCPSHEPVKVTLGAGQTLTGIDPGDWYVDD
;
A
#
# COMPACT_ATOMS: atom_id res chain seq x y z
N MET A 1 -77.17 -34.22 5.03
CA MET A 1 -75.98 -34.30 5.90
C MET A 1 -74.77 -34.34 5.01
N LYS A 2 -74.08 -33.15 4.81
CA LYS A 2 -72.90 -33.02 3.95
C LYS A 2 -71.65 -32.89 4.90
N LYS A 3 -70.80 -33.91 4.87
CA LYS A 3 -69.51 -33.91 5.59
C LYS A 3 -68.48 -33.16 4.79
N LEU A 4 -68.03 -32.01 5.23
CA LEU A 4 -66.88 -31.29 4.68
C LEU A 4 -65.55 -31.91 5.27
N LEU A 5 -64.75 -32.47 4.38
CA LEU A 5 -63.36 -32.87 4.68
C LEU A 5 -62.46 -31.66 4.49
N TYR A 6 -61.85 -31.16 5.58
CA TYR A 6 -60.76 -30.19 5.53
C TYR A 6 -59.42 -30.96 5.37
N ALA A 7 -58.79 -30.79 4.21
CA ALA A 7 -57.45 -31.29 3.98
C ALA A 7 -56.45 -30.20 4.50
N LEU A 8 -55.73 -30.51 5.55
CA LEU A 8 -54.62 -29.67 6.07
C LEU A 8 -53.38 -29.91 5.21
N LEU A 9 -53.03 -28.94 4.35
CA LEU A 9 -51.74 -28.89 3.68
C LEU A 9 -50.69 -28.34 4.67
N THR A 10 -49.81 -29.20 5.16
CA THR A 10 -48.62 -28.80 5.90
C THR A 10 -47.50 -28.43 4.92
N ALA A 11 -47.23 -27.15 4.75
CA ALA A 11 -46.10 -26.68 3.97
C ALA A 11 -44.81 -26.85 4.81
N SER A 12 -43.98 -27.82 4.44
CA SER A 12 -42.64 -27.98 5.03
C SER A 12 -41.69 -26.94 4.50
N LEU A 13 -41.33 -26.02 5.35
CA LEU A 13 -40.29 -24.99 5.06
C LEU A 13 -38.91 -25.64 5.12
N VAL A 14 -38.30 -25.91 3.98
CA VAL A 14 -36.90 -26.38 3.89
C VAL A 14 -36.00 -25.18 4.03
N ILE A 15 -35.37 -25.01 5.20
CA ILE A 15 -34.36 -24.02 5.43
C ILE A 15 -33.05 -24.53 4.80
N VAL A 16 -32.71 -24.02 3.62
CA VAL A 16 -31.40 -24.26 3.01
C VAL A 16 -30.38 -23.35 3.69
N SER A 17 -29.58 -23.92 4.59
CA SER A 17 -28.43 -23.21 5.17
C SER A 17 -27.34 -23.08 4.11
N LEU A 18 -27.14 -21.86 3.61
CA LEU A 18 -26.00 -21.53 2.75
C LEU A 18 -24.71 -21.63 3.59
N PRO A 19 -23.66 -22.32 3.12
CA PRO A 19 -22.39 -22.30 3.79
C PRO A 19 -21.82 -20.87 3.76
N GLU A 20 -21.61 -20.30 4.93
CA GLU A 20 -20.86 -19.05 5.06
C GLU A 20 -19.43 -19.28 4.53
N LEU A 21 -19.11 -18.70 3.38
CA LEU A 21 -17.73 -18.60 2.90
C LEU A 21 -16.97 -17.70 3.88
N LYS A 22 -16.33 -18.31 4.88
CA LYS A 22 -15.35 -17.62 5.71
C LYS A 22 -14.24 -17.14 4.79
N ALA A 23 -14.19 -15.83 4.53
CA ALA A 23 -13.06 -15.21 3.88
C ALA A 23 -11.82 -15.56 4.71
N SER A 24 -10.97 -16.44 4.19
CA SER A 24 -9.69 -16.77 4.82
C SER A 24 -8.87 -15.48 4.88
N ALA A 25 -8.66 -14.95 6.07
CA ALA A 25 -7.80 -13.78 6.27
C ALA A 25 -6.41 -14.14 5.74
N GLN A 26 -6.07 -13.63 4.57
CA GLN A 26 -4.77 -13.85 3.96
C GLN A 26 -3.71 -13.25 4.88
N ARG A 27 -2.61 -13.99 5.13
CA ARG A 27 -1.48 -13.48 5.91
C ARG A 27 -0.96 -12.20 5.26
N PRO A 28 -0.79 -11.11 6.02
CA PRO A 28 -0.21 -9.89 5.47
C PRO A 28 1.22 -10.17 5.00
N GLY A 29 1.64 -9.48 3.96
CA GLY A 29 3.02 -9.48 3.52
C GLY A 29 3.75 -8.24 4.05
N VAL A 30 5.03 -8.14 3.74
CA VAL A 30 5.92 -7.08 4.19
C VAL A 30 6.63 -6.45 2.99
N ILE A 31 6.68 -5.12 2.96
CA ILE A 31 7.48 -4.34 2.02
C ILE A 31 8.53 -3.58 2.83
N THR A 32 9.79 -3.66 2.42
CA THR A 32 10.90 -2.96 3.06
C THR A 32 11.76 -2.24 2.03
N GLY A 33 12.35 -1.14 2.45
CA GLY A 33 13.26 -0.34 1.65
C GLY A 33 13.80 0.84 2.43
N SER A 34 14.36 1.79 1.71
CA SER A 34 14.87 3.04 2.23
C SER A 34 14.26 4.24 1.53
N LEU A 35 14.10 5.34 2.27
CA LEU A 35 13.67 6.63 1.78
C LEU A 35 14.89 7.54 1.75
N SER A 36 15.00 8.34 0.70
CA SER A 36 15.99 9.41 0.57
C SER A 36 15.30 10.70 0.15
N TYR A 37 15.96 11.82 0.43
CA TYR A 37 15.45 13.13 0.08
C TYR A 37 16.60 13.96 -0.52
N PRO A 38 16.37 14.67 -1.63
CA PRO A 38 17.41 15.45 -2.31
C PRO A 38 17.69 16.75 -1.55
N THR A 39 18.44 16.68 -0.45
CA THR A 39 18.80 17.85 0.36
C THR A 39 20.17 17.69 1.00
N ASP A 40 20.89 18.80 1.12
CA ASP A 40 22.17 18.90 1.83
C ASP A 40 21.99 19.36 3.28
N THR A 41 20.80 19.80 3.69
CA THR A 41 20.55 20.44 4.98
C THR A 41 20.03 19.48 6.06
N GLY A 42 19.77 18.24 5.71
CA GLY A 42 19.27 17.21 6.63
C GLY A 42 18.04 16.47 6.09
N LEU A 43 17.71 15.35 6.73
CA LEU A 43 16.55 14.56 6.33
C LEU A 43 15.28 15.10 6.98
N PRO A 44 14.26 15.45 6.19
CA PRO A 44 12.95 15.73 6.73
C PRO A 44 12.31 14.45 7.29
N ARG A 45 11.23 14.59 8.04
CA ARG A 45 10.44 13.42 8.46
C ARG A 45 9.67 12.87 7.28
N MET A 46 10.04 11.67 6.86
CA MET A 46 9.40 10.96 5.75
C MET A 46 8.64 9.75 6.23
N ILE A 47 7.56 9.41 5.54
CA ILE A 47 6.74 8.23 5.78
C ILE A 47 6.63 7.44 4.48
N ALA A 48 6.86 6.13 4.55
CA ALA A 48 6.58 5.24 3.43
C ALA A 48 5.12 4.80 3.46
N CYS A 49 4.46 4.87 2.32
CA CYS A 49 3.08 4.44 2.14
C CYS A 49 2.96 3.54 0.90
N ALA A 50 1.94 2.70 0.88
CA ALA A 50 1.54 1.90 -0.26
C ALA A 50 0.07 2.14 -0.59
N GLU A 51 -0.21 2.55 -1.81
CA GLU A 51 -1.56 2.69 -2.36
C GLU A 51 -1.94 1.42 -3.10
N SER A 52 -3.05 0.79 -2.73
CA SER A 52 -3.57 -0.36 -3.44
C SER A 52 -3.93 0.01 -4.89
N ALA A 53 -3.40 -0.72 -5.85
CA ALA A 53 -3.69 -0.51 -7.27
C ALA A 53 -5.18 -0.72 -7.59
N THR A 54 -5.89 -1.51 -6.80
CA THR A 54 -7.29 -1.89 -7.01
C THR A 54 -8.26 -1.02 -6.20
N SER A 55 -8.09 -0.98 -4.87
CA SER A 55 -9.05 -0.31 -3.97
C SER A 55 -8.72 1.15 -3.69
N LYS A 56 -7.53 1.62 -4.10
CA LYS A 56 -6.99 2.95 -3.79
C LYS A 56 -6.81 3.23 -2.28
N SER A 57 -6.96 2.20 -1.44
CA SER A 57 -6.66 2.33 -0.01
C SER A 57 -5.16 2.55 0.21
N ILE A 58 -4.83 3.42 1.15
CA ILE A 58 -3.45 3.77 1.49
C ILE A 58 -3.10 3.18 2.84
N HIS A 59 -1.95 2.51 2.90
CA HIS A 59 -1.36 1.96 4.11
C HIS A 59 0.01 2.60 4.31
N CYS A 60 0.26 3.16 5.47
CA CYS A 60 1.54 3.82 5.76
C CYS A 60 2.30 3.08 6.88
N ALA A 61 3.62 3.18 6.87
CA ALA A 61 4.48 2.53 7.84
C ALA A 61 4.43 3.24 9.20
N ASP A 62 4.22 2.46 10.27
CA ASP A 62 4.20 2.99 11.64
C ASP A 62 5.60 3.27 12.19
N LYS A 63 6.61 2.58 11.65
CA LYS A 63 7.98 2.60 12.16
C LYS A 63 9.00 2.81 11.04
N HIS A 64 9.97 3.65 11.31
CA HIS A 64 11.12 3.91 10.45
C HIS A 64 12.38 4.06 11.29
N VAL A 65 13.54 3.77 10.69
CA VAL A 65 14.86 3.91 11.30
C VAL A 65 15.68 4.90 10.49
N VAL A 66 16.06 6.00 11.12
CA VAL A 66 16.86 7.07 10.50
C VAL A 66 18.34 6.70 10.53
N ASN A 67 18.97 6.63 9.37
CA ASN A 67 20.42 6.53 9.24
C ASN A 67 21.01 7.89 8.80
N ARG A 68 21.36 8.72 9.77
CA ARG A 68 21.88 10.07 9.51
C ARG A 68 23.21 10.08 8.74
N ARG A 69 24.04 9.03 8.88
CA ARG A 69 25.32 8.95 8.16
C ARG A 69 25.16 8.71 6.67
N ARG A 70 24.11 8.01 6.28
CA ARG A 70 23.81 7.68 4.88
C ARG A 70 22.76 8.61 4.26
N GLY A 71 22.16 9.50 5.05
CA GLY A 71 21.06 10.32 4.58
C GLY A 71 19.82 9.50 4.16
N THR A 72 19.53 8.38 4.84
CA THR A 72 18.44 7.50 4.50
C THR A 72 17.57 7.16 5.71
N VAL A 73 16.32 6.80 5.42
CA VAL A 73 15.35 6.32 6.41
C VAL A 73 14.89 4.93 5.99
N SER A 74 15.23 3.88 6.75
CA SER A 74 14.73 2.53 6.48
C SER A 74 13.31 2.38 7.02
N TYR A 75 12.46 1.69 6.27
CA TYR A 75 11.07 1.45 6.64
C TYR A 75 10.68 -0.02 6.53
N LYS A 76 9.62 -0.38 7.25
CA LYS A 76 8.93 -1.66 7.15
C LYS A 76 7.43 -1.39 7.12
N LEU A 77 6.77 -1.83 6.05
CA LEU A 77 5.35 -1.66 5.81
C LEU A 77 4.69 -3.05 5.76
N THR A 78 3.69 -3.27 6.59
CA THR A 78 2.92 -4.53 6.62
C THR A 78 1.54 -4.28 6.03
N VAL A 79 1.22 -4.97 4.93
CA VAL A 79 -0.03 -4.76 4.18
C VAL A 79 -0.63 -6.11 3.74
N PRO A 80 -1.93 -6.19 3.45
CA PRO A 80 -2.54 -7.38 2.84
C PRO A 80 -1.82 -7.79 1.56
N ALA A 81 -1.94 -9.05 1.15
CA ALA A 81 -1.49 -9.47 -0.18
C ALA A 81 -2.24 -8.69 -1.27
N GLY A 82 -1.53 -8.23 -2.28
CA GLY A 82 -2.12 -7.38 -3.34
C GLY A 82 -1.08 -6.70 -4.21
N SER A 83 -1.54 -5.82 -5.08
CA SER A 83 -0.69 -4.98 -5.92
C SER A 83 -0.74 -3.53 -5.45
N TYR A 84 0.42 -2.89 -5.39
CA TYR A 84 0.59 -1.58 -4.77
C TYR A 84 1.49 -0.66 -5.59
N TYR A 85 1.25 0.65 -5.47
CA TYR A 85 2.20 1.70 -5.79
C TYR A 85 2.79 2.21 -4.47
N VAL A 86 4.10 2.11 -4.30
CA VAL A 86 4.79 2.51 -3.07
C VAL A 86 5.37 3.90 -3.25
N PHE A 87 5.18 4.75 -2.26
CA PHE A 87 5.66 6.13 -2.29
C PHE A 87 6.14 6.61 -0.92
N ALA A 88 7.03 7.59 -0.94
CA ALA A 88 7.37 8.40 0.22
C ALA A 88 6.54 9.69 0.22
N THR A 89 6.22 10.18 1.39
CA THR A 89 5.64 11.51 1.59
C THR A 89 6.27 12.17 2.81
N LEU A 90 6.17 13.49 2.90
CA LEU A 90 6.61 14.23 4.08
C LEU A 90 5.56 14.11 5.18
N ALA A 91 6.03 13.99 6.43
CA ALA A 91 5.13 14.02 7.57
C ALA A 91 4.58 15.44 7.76
N ASN A 92 3.30 15.54 8.16
CA ASN A 92 2.66 16.81 8.44
C ASN A 92 3.48 17.59 9.51
N GLY A 93 3.71 18.88 9.26
CA GLY A 93 4.41 19.78 10.18
C GLY A 93 5.91 19.99 9.88
N GLU A 94 6.43 19.46 8.79
CA GLU A 94 7.78 19.80 8.30
C GLU A 94 7.72 21.11 7.48
N GLU A 95 7.70 22.25 8.16
CA GLU A 95 7.60 23.58 7.54
C GLU A 95 8.79 23.95 6.63
N SER A 96 9.94 23.29 6.80
CA SER A 96 11.16 23.61 6.07
C SER A 96 11.21 23.12 4.62
N VAL A 97 10.18 22.39 4.16
CA VAL A 97 10.14 21.74 2.84
C VAL A 97 8.82 21.99 2.10
N GLU A 98 8.32 23.21 2.18
CA GLU A 98 7.05 23.63 1.53
C GLU A 98 6.96 23.27 0.04
N ALA A 99 8.09 23.27 -0.67
CA ALA A 99 8.15 22.95 -2.09
C ALA A 99 7.69 21.52 -2.42
N TYR A 100 7.77 20.59 -1.46
CA TYR A 100 7.42 19.18 -1.64
C TYR A 100 6.25 18.72 -0.76
N TRP A 101 5.61 19.66 -0.07
CA TRP A 101 4.49 19.30 0.80
C TRP A 101 3.29 18.83 -0.03
N GLY A 102 2.81 17.63 0.28
CA GLY A 102 1.74 16.97 -0.47
C GLY A 102 2.22 16.15 -1.68
N TYR A 103 3.50 16.26 -2.06
CA TYR A 103 4.06 15.41 -3.09
C TYR A 103 4.29 13.99 -2.62
N ARG A 104 4.24 13.07 -3.59
CA ARG A 104 4.52 11.65 -3.41
C ARG A 104 5.73 11.29 -4.26
N ALA A 105 6.83 10.93 -3.60
CA ALA A 105 7.98 10.36 -4.28
C ALA A 105 7.74 8.87 -4.51
N TYR A 106 7.43 8.48 -5.72
CA TYR A 106 7.12 7.09 -6.04
C TYR A 106 8.36 6.20 -6.17
N TYR A 107 8.17 4.90 -5.95
CA TYR A 107 9.03 3.87 -6.49
C TYR A 107 8.72 3.76 -7.99
N SER A 108 9.53 4.39 -8.82
CA SER A 108 9.32 4.58 -10.26
C SER A 108 10.37 3.86 -11.11
N GLU A 109 10.18 3.84 -12.42
CA GLU A 109 11.20 3.36 -13.34
C GLU A 109 12.48 4.19 -13.24
N PHE A 110 12.39 5.50 -13.01
CA PHE A 110 13.53 6.39 -12.80
C PHE A 110 14.39 5.95 -11.60
N VAL A 111 13.76 5.57 -10.47
CA VAL A 111 14.45 5.01 -9.31
C VAL A 111 15.13 3.68 -9.63
N ARG A 112 14.44 2.79 -10.35
CA ARG A 112 15.01 1.49 -10.75
C ARG A 112 16.22 1.62 -11.68
N CYS A 113 16.26 2.66 -12.48
CA CYS A 113 17.40 3.01 -13.32
C CYS A 113 18.54 3.73 -12.57
N GLY A 114 18.44 3.89 -11.25
CA GLY A 114 19.43 4.57 -10.43
C GLY A 114 19.41 6.09 -10.54
N LEU A 115 18.23 6.68 -10.78
CA LEU A 115 18.02 8.14 -10.94
C LEU A 115 18.86 8.71 -12.10
N SER A 116 18.95 8.00 -13.20
CA SER A 116 19.79 8.34 -14.35
C SER A 116 19.01 9.15 -15.39
N VAL A 117 19.60 10.21 -15.90
CA VAL A 117 19.04 11.02 -17.01
C VAL A 117 18.83 10.21 -18.31
N ASN A 118 19.43 9.03 -18.42
CA ASN A 118 19.21 8.10 -19.54
C ASN A 118 17.93 7.26 -19.38
N CYS A 119 17.25 7.37 -18.25
CA CYS A 119 15.99 6.68 -17.95
C CYS A 119 14.93 7.74 -17.57
N PRO A 120 14.31 8.39 -18.56
CA PRO A 120 13.45 9.55 -18.31
C PRO A 120 12.06 9.20 -17.78
N SER A 121 11.68 7.92 -17.69
CA SER A 121 10.34 7.55 -17.24
C SER A 121 10.19 7.67 -15.72
N HIS A 122 9.29 8.54 -15.30
CA HIS A 122 8.86 8.71 -13.89
C HIS A 122 7.62 7.88 -13.54
N GLU A 123 7.23 6.96 -14.41
CA GLU A 123 6.08 6.07 -14.22
C GLU A 123 6.22 5.25 -12.93
N PRO A 124 5.22 5.30 -12.02
CA PRO A 124 5.22 4.50 -10.82
C PRO A 124 5.21 3.00 -11.11
N VAL A 125 6.10 2.26 -10.46
CA VAL A 125 6.19 0.80 -10.61
C VAL A 125 5.20 0.12 -9.70
N LYS A 126 4.33 -0.70 -10.31
CA LYS A 126 3.41 -1.56 -9.57
C LYS A 126 4.15 -2.78 -9.02
N VAL A 127 4.18 -2.94 -7.70
CA VAL A 127 4.71 -4.11 -7.00
C VAL A 127 3.60 -5.05 -6.59
N THR A 128 3.83 -6.36 -6.70
CA THR A 128 2.85 -7.38 -6.28
C THR A 128 3.39 -8.15 -5.10
N LEU A 129 2.62 -8.17 -4.02
CA LEU A 129 2.95 -8.79 -2.73
C LEU A 129 2.06 -10.00 -2.49
N GLY A 130 2.66 -11.19 -2.37
CA GLY A 130 1.97 -12.41 -2.00
C GLY A 130 1.69 -12.51 -0.49
N ALA A 131 0.77 -13.41 -0.12
CA ALA A 131 0.46 -13.67 1.29
C ALA A 131 1.69 -14.18 2.04
N GLY A 132 2.08 -13.49 3.12
CA GLY A 132 3.26 -13.80 3.93
C GLY A 132 4.61 -13.52 3.22
N GLN A 133 4.60 -12.97 2.03
CA GLN A 133 5.82 -12.62 1.29
C GLN A 133 6.49 -11.38 1.88
N THR A 134 7.81 -11.29 1.72
CA THR A 134 8.58 -10.07 1.98
C THR A 134 9.20 -9.59 0.66
N LEU A 135 8.92 -8.33 0.30
CA LEU A 135 9.60 -7.60 -0.76
C LEU A 135 10.63 -6.68 -0.13
N THR A 136 11.84 -6.67 -0.69
CA THR A 136 12.96 -5.84 -0.22
C THR A 136 13.47 -4.94 -1.34
N GLY A 137 14.13 -3.83 -0.98
CA GLY A 137 14.71 -2.92 -1.96
C GLY A 137 13.66 -2.11 -2.73
N ILE A 138 12.51 -1.89 -2.11
CA ILE A 138 11.51 -0.98 -2.67
C ILE A 138 11.82 0.40 -2.08
N ASP A 139 12.57 1.21 -2.82
CA ASP A 139 13.16 2.47 -2.36
C ASP A 139 12.49 3.66 -3.07
N PRO A 140 11.31 4.13 -2.62
CA PRO A 140 10.65 5.28 -3.24
C PRO A 140 11.47 6.55 -2.98
N GLY A 141 11.82 7.24 -4.07
CA GLY A 141 12.73 8.39 -3.99
C GLY A 141 12.62 9.32 -5.20
N ASP A 142 11.61 9.11 -6.05
CA ASP A 142 11.36 9.96 -7.21
C ASP A 142 10.55 11.19 -6.79
N TRP A 143 11.26 12.22 -6.34
CA TRP A 143 10.70 13.50 -5.92
C TRP A 143 10.44 14.46 -7.08
N TYR A 144 10.72 14.02 -8.29
CA TYR A 144 10.47 14.82 -9.48
C TYR A 144 8.99 14.68 -9.87
N VAL A 145 8.37 15.79 -10.10
CA VAL A 145 6.97 15.86 -10.57
C VAL A 145 7.06 16.36 -12.00
N ASP A 146 6.55 15.58 -12.94
CA ASP A 146 6.33 16.07 -14.30
C ASP A 146 5.15 17.03 -14.26
N ASP A 147 5.39 18.30 -14.65
CA ASP A 147 4.38 19.36 -14.82
C ASP A 147 3.48 19.08 -16.03
#